data_e9b7464c91783a43c28137873d8dd0bd
#
_entry.id   e9b7464c91783a43c28137873d8dd0bd
#
_cell.length_a   1.000
_cell.length_b   1.000
_cell.length_c   1.000
_cell.angle_alpha   90.00
_cell.angle_beta   90.00
_cell.angle_gamma   90.00
#
_symmetry.space_group_name_H-M   'P 1'
#
loop_
_entity.id
_entity.type
_entity.pdbx_description
1 polymer ?
#
loop_
_entity_poly.entity_id
_entity_poly.type
_entity_poly.pdbx_seq_one_letter_code
_entity_poly.pdbx_strand_id
1 'polypeptide(L)'
;MRGVALLVAALTVVAPARAQRPLISTNPETPFKLATFEAAGKTRVGLVLGQRILDIEGAHTAVVQELALRGTPAMPRDMRTLVEDYDRIAPHLYRIANRFRDASADNPAFAFNVERVGILAPIKYPYNLLAIAANYKLHAGEMFPPGSPPQKAALDADQDKENPVFFAKSPRSCIIDPNEPYVMPPGRNIDWEGELAIVIGKPALNVTEATAHDYVFGYSIMYDVSDRGGSGRPLTGMFPGPNWFSGKSRDKAAPFGPFIVPKEFAPNPPHFHIVTKVNGTVKQDGNTANWIWNEAHMVRYLSSILTLYPGDVISSGTPDGVGAGRKPPEFLKPGDVVTIEIEGIGTLRTPMKAAQ
;
A
#
# COMPACT_ATOMS: atom_id res chain seq x y z
N MET A 1 -26.68 81.83 -41.47
CA MET A 1 -26.52 81.04 -40.23
C MET A 1 -26.06 79.69 -40.61
N ARG A 2 -24.80 79.34 -40.39
CA ARG A 2 -24.26 78.00 -40.73
C ARG A 2 -24.15 77.23 -39.41
N GLY A 3 -24.96 76.07 -39.33
CA GLY A 3 -24.94 75.20 -38.21
C GLY A 3 -23.72 74.27 -38.27
N VAL A 4 -22.94 74.25 -37.17
CA VAL A 4 -21.81 73.38 -36.99
C VAL A 4 -22.35 72.12 -36.28
N ALA A 5 -22.28 70.90 -36.94
CA ALA A 5 -22.59 69.65 -36.36
C ALA A 5 -21.35 69.12 -35.64
N LEU A 6 -21.43 68.95 -34.32
CA LEU A 6 -20.40 68.18 -33.52
C LEU A 6 -20.58 66.67 -33.67
N LEU A 7 -19.59 66.00 -34.27
CA LEU A 7 -19.48 64.57 -34.26
C LEU A 7 -18.84 64.17 -32.94
N VAL A 8 -19.61 63.41 -32.06
CA VAL A 8 -19.08 62.77 -30.88
C VAL A 8 -18.65 61.35 -31.29
N ALA A 9 -17.35 61.11 -31.36
CA ALA A 9 -16.80 59.80 -31.59
C ALA A 9 -16.82 59.00 -30.26
N ALA A 10 -17.65 57.98 -30.17
CA ALA A 10 -17.66 57.04 -29.05
C ALA A 10 -16.47 56.10 -29.18
N LEU A 11 -15.46 56.23 -28.31
CA LEU A 11 -14.39 55.23 -28.15
C LEU A 11 -14.96 54.01 -27.42
N THR A 12 -15.21 52.95 -28.16
CA THR A 12 -15.47 51.60 -27.57
C THR A 12 -14.15 51.01 -27.08
N VAL A 13 -13.92 51.04 -25.76
CA VAL A 13 -12.84 50.30 -25.14
C VAL A 13 -13.19 48.82 -25.20
N VAL A 14 -12.59 48.07 -26.16
CA VAL A 14 -12.65 46.61 -26.19
C VAL A 14 -11.76 46.11 -25.06
N ALA A 15 -12.38 45.58 -23.99
CA ALA A 15 -11.63 44.91 -22.93
C ALA A 15 -10.91 43.70 -23.57
N PRO A 16 -9.61 43.47 -23.23
CA PRO A 16 -8.89 42.32 -23.77
C PRO A 16 -9.60 41.05 -23.36
N ALA A 17 -9.91 40.19 -24.33
CA ALA A 17 -10.45 38.84 -24.08
C ALA A 17 -9.54 38.13 -23.10
N ARG A 18 -10.04 37.83 -21.91
CA ARG A 18 -9.33 37.01 -20.91
C ARG A 18 -9.05 35.68 -21.57
N ALA A 19 -7.77 35.40 -21.87
CA ALA A 19 -7.37 34.08 -22.38
C ALA A 19 -7.97 33.02 -21.49
N GLN A 20 -8.79 32.15 -22.06
CA GLN A 20 -9.33 30.98 -21.33
C GLN A 20 -8.14 30.15 -20.86
N ARG A 21 -7.96 30.07 -19.54
CA ARG A 21 -6.94 29.21 -18.94
C ARG A 21 -7.22 27.75 -19.36
N PRO A 22 -6.19 26.98 -19.74
CA PRO A 22 -6.38 25.60 -20.13
C PRO A 22 -7.06 24.83 -19.00
N LEU A 23 -8.12 24.10 -19.34
CA LEU A 23 -8.81 23.20 -18.41
C LEU A 23 -7.88 22.02 -18.12
N ILE A 24 -7.44 21.88 -16.87
CA ILE A 24 -6.69 20.69 -16.42
C ILE A 24 -7.72 19.62 -16.07
N SER A 25 -7.58 18.46 -16.70
CA SER A 25 -8.49 17.32 -16.53
C SER A 25 -8.57 16.84 -15.07
N THR A 26 -9.76 16.41 -14.67
CA THR A 26 -10.05 15.76 -13.37
C THR A 26 -10.18 14.26 -13.49
N ASN A 27 -9.81 13.68 -14.65
CA ASN A 27 -9.78 12.25 -14.88
C ASN A 27 -8.40 11.66 -14.54
N PRO A 28 -8.31 10.35 -14.26
CA PRO A 28 -7.07 9.67 -13.89
C PRO A 28 -6.15 9.40 -15.08
N GLU A 29 -5.70 10.48 -15.77
CA GLU A 29 -4.85 10.38 -16.96
C GLU A 29 -3.37 10.15 -16.62
N THR A 30 -2.92 10.65 -15.47
CA THR A 30 -1.54 10.53 -14.99
C THR A 30 -1.50 9.61 -13.79
N PRO A 31 -0.99 8.38 -13.91
CA PRO A 31 -0.82 7.48 -12.78
C PRO A 31 0.09 8.07 -11.69
N PHE A 32 -0.30 7.87 -10.46
CA PHE A 32 0.46 8.30 -9.28
C PHE A 32 0.38 7.26 -8.16
N LYS A 33 1.26 7.41 -7.18
CA LYS A 33 1.19 6.70 -5.91
C LYS A 33 0.97 7.69 -4.78
N LEU A 34 0.52 7.20 -3.64
CA LEU A 34 0.32 7.98 -2.43
C LEU A 34 1.33 7.56 -1.37
N ALA A 35 1.85 8.53 -0.64
CA ALA A 35 2.81 8.31 0.43
C ALA A 35 2.48 9.14 1.68
N THR A 36 2.80 8.58 2.84
CA THR A 36 3.02 9.36 4.05
C THR A 36 4.51 9.59 4.18
N PHE A 37 4.93 10.84 4.35
CA PHE A 37 6.34 11.18 4.38
C PHE A 37 6.65 12.30 5.36
N GLU A 38 7.89 12.37 5.81
CA GLU A 38 8.40 13.44 6.65
C GLU A 38 9.36 14.34 5.87
N ALA A 39 9.08 15.62 5.89
CA ALA A 39 9.96 16.65 5.34
C ALA A 39 9.94 17.89 6.22
N ALA A 40 11.09 18.48 6.51
CA ALA A 40 11.28 19.65 7.38
C ALA A 40 10.57 19.49 8.74
N GLY A 41 10.68 18.31 9.36
CA GLY A 41 10.10 18.01 10.68
C GLY A 41 8.56 17.92 10.73
N LYS A 42 7.91 17.75 9.57
CA LYS A 42 6.45 17.60 9.49
C LYS A 42 6.07 16.36 8.70
N THR A 43 5.15 15.58 9.26
CA THR A 43 4.49 14.49 8.54
C THR A 43 3.47 15.07 7.56
N ARG A 44 3.45 14.53 6.33
CA ARG A 44 2.65 14.99 5.20
C ARG A 44 2.08 13.82 4.42
N VAL A 45 1.00 14.06 3.71
CA VAL A 45 0.53 13.16 2.66
C VAL A 45 1.02 13.68 1.31
N GLY A 46 1.57 12.79 0.50
CA GLY A 46 2.18 13.12 -0.77
C GLY A 46 1.63 12.33 -1.94
N LEU A 47 1.60 12.97 -3.10
CA LEU A 47 1.35 12.38 -4.39
C LEU A 47 2.69 12.17 -5.09
N VAL A 48 3.02 10.92 -5.44
CA VAL A 48 4.32 10.52 -6.00
C VAL A 48 4.22 10.40 -7.52
N LEU A 49 5.07 11.16 -8.23
CA LEU A 49 5.25 11.13 -9.69
C LEU A 49 6.72 10.86 -10.00
N GLY A 50 7.04 9.62 -10.36
CA GLY A 50 8.44 9.19 -10.56
C GLY A 50 9.27 9.40 -9.30
N GLN A 51 10.31 10.21 -9.37
CA GLN A 51 11.20 10.54 -8.24
C GLN A 51 10.75 11.74 -7.42
N ARG A 52 9.62 12.36 -7.75
CA ARG A 52 9.08 13.50 -7.02
C ARG A 52 7.91 13.08 -6.14
N ILE A 53 7.86 13.70 -4.97
CA ILE A 53 6.71 13.63 -4.07
C ILE A 53 6.17 15.04 -3.86
N LEU A 54 4.91 15.26 -4.17
CA LEU A 54 4.21 16.52 -4.01
C LEU A 54 3.39 16.49 -2.72
N ASP A 55 3.65 17.40 -1.79
CA ASP A 55 2.74 17.63 -0.66
C ASP A 55 1.37 18.05 -1.22
N ILE A 56 0.35 17.21 -0.98
CA ILE A 56 -0.98 17.40 -1.60
C ILE A 56 -1.65 18.71 -1.17
N GLU A 57 -1.41 19.19 0.06
CA GLU A 57 -1.97 20.45 0.55
C GLU A 57 -1.38 21.64 -0.24
N GLY A 58 -0.05 21.68 -0.39
CA GLY A 58 0.64 22.72 -1.15
C GLY A 58 0.32 22.67 -2.64
N ALA A 59 0.33 21.48 -3.24
CA ALA A 59 0.03 21.27 -4.64
C ALA A 59 -1.42 21.67 -4.98
N HIS A 60 -2.39 21.27 -4.13
CA HIS A 60 -3.79 21.66 -4.27
C HIS A 60 -3.96 23.18 -4.20
N THR A 61 -3.34 23.83 -3.22
CA THR A 61 -3.39 25.29 -3.07
C THR A 61 -2.88 25.99 -4.34
N ALA A 62 -1.77 25.53 -4.89
CA ALA A 62 -1.22 26.08 -6.13
C ALA A 62 -2.18 25.94 -7.32
N VAL A 63 -2.78 24.75 -7.50
CA VAL A 63 -3.75 24.50 -8.58
C VAL A 63 -5.02 25.34 -8.40
N VAL A 64 -5.53 25.46 -7.18
CA VAL A 64 -6.70 26.31 -6.87
C VAL A 64 -6.45 27.75 -7.22
N GLN A 65 -5.28 28.29 -6.88
CA GLN A 65 -4.88 29.66 -7.23
C GLN A 65 -4.68 29.83 -8.74
N GLU A 66 -3.96 28.93 -9.40
CA GLU A 66 -3.70 28.97 -10.85
C GLU A 66 -5.01 29.00 -11.66
N LEU A 67 -5.99 28.17 -11.27
CA LEU A 67 -7.25 28.03 -12.00
C LEU A 67 -8.38 28.90 -11.45
N ALA A 68 -8.14 29.67 -10.38
CA ALA A 68 -9.14 30.47 -9.67
C ALA A 68 -10.39 29.66 -9.26
N LEU A 69 -10.16 28.42 -8.77
CA LEU A 69 -11.25 27.53 -8.34
C LEU A 69 -11.89 28.04 -7.04
N ARG A 70 -13.18 27.77 -6.88
CA ARG A 70 -13.95 28.11 -5.68
C ARG A 70 -14.68 26.88 -5.14
N GLY A 71 -14.90 26.83 -3.82
CA GLY A 71 -15.65 25.75 -3.19
C GLY A 71 -14.93 24.40 -3.22
N THR A 72 -13.58 24.38 -3.34
CA THR A 72 -12.80 23.15 -3.33
C THR A 72 -12.67 22.62 -1.90
N PRO A 73 -12.63 21.27 -1.72
CA PRO A 73 -12.42 20.67 -0.41
C PRO A 73 -10.99 20.94 0.09
N ALA A 74 -10.80 20.98 1.41
CA ALA A 74 -9.47 20.91 1.99
C ALA A 74 -8.86 19.51 1.73
N MET A 75 -7.54 19.44 1.53
CA MET A 75 -6.84 18.16 1.42
C MET A 75 -6.64 17.53 2.81
N PRO A 76 -6.86 16.22 2.93
CA PRO A 76 -6.59 15.48 4.16
C PRO A 76 -5.13 15.56 4.57
N ARG A 77 -4.88 15.56 5.88
CA ARG A 77 -3.53 15.66 6.45
C ARG A 77 -2.94 14.31 6.86
N ASP A 78 -3.73 13.26 6.81
CA ASP A 78 -3.31 11.89 7.05
C ASP A 78 -3.93 10.95 6.01
N MET A 79 -3.26 9.81 5.79
CA MET A 79 -3.63 8.89 4.72
C MET A 79 -4.97 8.20 4.97
N ARG A 80 -5.34 7.89 6.22
CA ARG A 80 -6.61 7.24 6.50
C ARG A 80 -7.79 8.15 6.16
N THR A 81 -7.73 9.42 6.60
CA THR A 81 -8.73 10.43 6.21
C THR A 81 -8.76 10.62 4.68
N LEU A 82 -7.59 10.53 3.99
CA LEU A 82 -7.55 10.57 2.53
C LEU A 82 -8.32 9.39 1.92
N VAL A 83 -8.12 8.18 2.45
CA VAL A 83 -8.82 6.98 1.97
C VAL A 83 -10.33 7.08 2.22
N GLU A 84 -10.74 7.55 3.41
CA GLU A 84 -12.15 7.76 3.77
C GLU A 84 -12.86 8.76 2.84
N ASP A 85 -12.15 9.83 2.46
CA ASP A 85 -12.68 10.93 1.64
C ASP A 85 -12.40 10.75 0.14
N TYR A 86 -11.82 9.62 -0.29
CA TYR A 86 -11.22 9.50 -1.62
C TYR A 86 -12.17 9.84 -2.76
N ASP A 87 -13.39 9.33 -2.75
CA ASP A 87 -14.36 9.59 -3.82
C ASP A 87 -14.61 11.10 -4.01
N ARG A 88 -14.53 11.89 -2.94
CA ARG A 88 -14.73 13.34 -2.96
C ARG A 88 -13.50 14.10 -3.43
N ILE A 89 -12.30 13.64 -3.09
CA ILE A 89 -11.04 14.37 -3.36
C ILE A 89 -10.29 13.86 -4.59
N ALA A 90 -10.56 12.65 -5.08
CA ALA A 90 -9.88 12.05 -6.22
C ALA A 90 -9.83 12.97 -7.47
N PRO A 91 -10.91 13.66 -7.88
CA PRO A 91 -10.86 14.60 -9.00
C PRO A 91 -9.83 15.72 -8.82
N HIS A 92 -9.58 16.12 -7.57
CA HIS A 92 -8.56 17.13 -7.25
C HIS A 92 -7.15 16.55 -7.28
N LEU A 93 -6.97 15.29 -6.82
CA LEU A 93 -5.69 14.57 -6.92
C LEU A 93 -5.33 14.30 -8.39
N TYR A 94 -6.29 13.90 -9.22
CA TYR A 94 -6.08 13.73 -10.65
C TYR A 94 -5.66 15.04 -11.32
N ARG A 95 -6.31 16.16 -10.96
CA ARG A 95 -5.93 17.47 -11.46
C ARG A 95 -4.51 17.89 -11.05
N ILE A 96 -4.10 17.58 -9.81
CA ILE A 96 -2.73 17.77 -9.35
C ILE A 96 -1.76 16.92 -10.17
N ALA A 97 -2.03 15.63 -10.32
CA ALA A 97 -1.20 14.72 -11.09
C ALA A 97 -1.05 15.19 -12.55
N ASN A 98 -2.16 15.51 -13.20
CA ASN A 98 -2.18 15.97 -14.59
C ASN A 98 -1.46 17.32 -14.78
N ARG A 99 -1.53 18.24 -13.77
CA ARG A 99 -0.82 19.53 -13.82
C ARG A 99 0.68 19.36 -13.68
N PHE A 100 1.12 18.44 -12.83
CA PHE A 100 2.55 18.30 -12.49
C PHE A 100 3.19 17.04 -13.08
N ARG A 101 2.57 16.43 -14.10
CA ARG A 101 3.11 15.22 -14.76
C ARG A 101 4.52 15.42 -15.34
N ASP A 102 4.81 16.60 -15.88
CA ASP A 102 6.09 16.91 -16.48
C ASP A 102 7.08 17.49 -15.45
N ALA A 103 8.15 16.73 -15.19
CA ALA A 103 9.14 17.05 -14.16
C ALA A 103 9.98 18.32 -14.47
N SER A 104 10.07 18.70 -15.74
CA SER A 104 11.07 19.67 -16.22
C SER A 104 10.70 21.14 -15.98
N ALA A 105 9.44 21.43 -15.70
CA ALA A 105 8.97 22.81 -15.77
C ALA A 105 9.07 23.59 -14.46
N ASP A 106 8.82 22.95 -13.29
CA ASP A 106 8.72 23.64 -12.01
C ASP A 106 9.26 22.79 -10.84
N ASN A 107 10.09 23.39 -9.99
CA ASN A 107 10.45 22.78 -8.69
C ASN A 107 9.82 23.62 -7.56
N PRO A 108 8.48 23.52 -7.35
CA PRO A 108 7.79 24.31 -6.36
C PRO A 108 8.17 23.89 -4.93
N ALA A 109 7.99 24.78 -3.96
CA ALA A 109 8.36 24.55 -2.56
C ALA A 109 7.64 23.36 -1.90
N PHE A 110 6.56 22.87 -2.49
CA PHE A 110 5.82 21.68 -2.04
C PHE A 110 6.26 20.38 -2.75
N ALA A 111 7.25 20.44 -3.65
CA ALA A 111 7.81 19.28 -4.33
C ALA A 111 9.13 18.87 -3.66
N PHE A 112 9.27 17.58 -3.39
CA PHE A 112 10.45 17.00 -2.75
C PHE A 112 10.97 15.84 -3.60
N ASN A 113 12.25 15.50 -3.45
CA ASN A 113 12.79 14.26 -4.02
C ASN A 113 12.49 13.11 -3.05
N VAL A 114 11.91 12.01 -3.58
CA VAL A 114 11.55 10.80 -2.79
C VAL A 114 12.74 10.25 -1.98
N GLU A 115 13.95 10.29 -2.55
CA GLU A 115 15.16 9.76 -1.90
C GLU A 115 15.70 10.66 -0.77
N ARG A 116 15.19 11.91 -0.68
CA ARG A 116 15.68 12.91 0.31
C ARG A 116 14.69 13.18 1.43
N VAL A 117 13.63 12.42 1.52
CA VAL A 117 12.61 12.54 2.57
C VAL A 117 12.46 11.23 3.32
N GLY A 118 11.98 11.28 4.55
CA GLY A 118 11.64 10.09 5.32
C GLY A 118 10.31 9.52 4.83
N ILE A 119 10.30 8.39 4.15
CA ILE A 119 9.07 7.68 3.80
C ILE A 119 8.60 6.89 5.02
N LEU A 120 7.34 7.08 5.40
CA LEU A 120 6.70 6.43 6.53
C LEU A 120 5.72 5.35 6.03
N ALA A 121 5.28 4.47 6.93
CA ALA A 121 4.20 3.56 6.63
C ALA A 121 2.97 4.36 6.16
N PRO A 122 2.37 4.03 5.01
CA PRO A 122 1.32 4.85 4.41
C PRO A 122 0.15 5.10 5.37
N ILE A 123 -0.31 4.05 6.05
CA ILE A 123 -1.31 4.12 7.11
C ILE A 123 -0.66 3.58 8.39
N LYS A 124 -0.36 4.47 9.32
CA LYS A 124 0.11 4.08 10.63
C LYS A 124 -1.11 3.78 11.49
N TYR A 125 -1.23 2.51 11.89
CA TYR A 125 -2.30 1.99 12.74
C TYR A 125 -3.69 1.97 12.09
N PRO A 126 -3.90 1.12 11.06
CA PRO A 126 -5.23 0.74 10.61
C PRO A 126 -6.05 0.16 11.78
N TYR A 127 -7.37 0.16 11.67
CA TYR A 127 -8.21 -0.49 12.69
C TYR A 127 -7.98 -2.00 12.69
N ASN A 128 -7.94 -2.61 11.51
CA ASN A 128 -7.65 -4.03 11.34
C ASN A 128 -6.42 -4.22 10.46
N LEU A 129 -5.54 -5.13 10.89
CA LEU A 129 -4.46 -5.69 10.08
C LEU A 129 -4.65 -7.20 10.07
N LEU A 130 -5.22 -7.69 8.98
CA LEU A 130 -5.63 -9.08 8.79
C LEU A 130 -4.69 -9.73 7.77
N ALA A 131 -4.23 -10.94 8.05
CA ALA A 131 -3.34 -11.67 7.17
C ALA A 131 -3.89 -13.06 6.89
N ILE A 132 -3.78 -13.51 5.64
CA ILE A 132 -4.20 -14.84 5.23
C ILE A 132 -3.04 -15.83 5.31
N ALA A 133 -3.28 -16.96 5.91
CA ALA A 133 -2.32 -18.05 5.95
C ALA A 133 -2.33 -18.86 4.65
N ALA A 134 -1.13 -19.21 4.15
CA ALA A 134 -0.93 -20.20 3.09
C ALA A 134 -1.76 -19.97 1.80
N ASN A 135 -1.85 -18.76 1.32
CA ASN A 135 -2.65 -18.38 0.14
C ASN A 135 -2.00 -18.75 -1.22
N TYR A 136 -0.89 -19.45 -1.23
CA TYR A 136 -0.22 -19.96 -2.44
C TYR A 136 -0.01 -21.45 -2.28
N LYS A 137 -0.44 -22.26 -3.28
CA LYS A 137 -0.36 -23.71 -3.21
C LYS A 137 1.06 -24.22 -2.95
N LEU A 138 2.06 -23.66 -3.64
CA LEU A 138 3.45 -24.07 -3.49
C LEU A 138 3.97 -23.71 -2.10
N HIS A 139 3.65 -22.50 -1.58
CA HIS A 139 4.01 -22.11 -0.21
C HIS A 139 3.35 -23.02 0.83
N ALA A 140 2.04 -23.28 0.69
CA ALA A 140 1.34 -24.21 1.58
C ALA A 140 1.98 -25.61 1.56
N GLY A 141 2.39 -26.08 0.37
CA GLY A 141 3.01 -27.38 0.19
C GLY A 141 4.44 -27.48 0.73
N GLU A 142 5.26 -26.40 0.64
CA GLU A 142 6.67 -26.45 1.06
C GLU A 142 6.88 -26.65 2.56
N MET A 143 5.85 -26.33 3.36
CA MET A 143 5.87 -26.47 4.81
C MET A 143 5.73 -27.92 5.30
N PHE A 144 5.43 -28.87 4.41
CA PHE A 144 5.23 -30.27 4.73
C PHE A 144 6.28 -31.17 4.07
N PRO A 145 6.51 -32.40 4.60
CA PRO A 145 7.37 -33.40 3.96
C PRO A 145 6.87 -33.73 2.56
N PRO A 146 7.77 -33.87 1.55
CA PRO A 146 7.40 -34.23 0.18
C PRO A 146 6.59 -35.52 0.11
N GLY A 147 5.47 -35.48 -0.64
CA GLY A 147 4.59 -36.65 -0.84
C GLY A 147 3.70 -37.00 0.36
N SER A 148 3.79 -36.26 1.47
CA SER A 148 2.94 -36.48 2.65
C SER A 148 1.47 -36.11 2.37
N PRO A 149 0.49 -36.76 3.08
CA PRO A 149 -0.92 -36.36 2.93
C PRO A 149 -1.20 -34.88 3.18
N PRO A 150 -0.59 -34.21 4.20
CA PRO A 150 -0.77 -32.76 4.38
C PRO A 150 -0.24 -31.94 3.20
N GLN A 151 0.89 -32.32 2.58
CA GLN A 151 1.39 -31.63 1.39
C GLN A 151 0.40 -31.73 0.22
N LYS A 152 -0.10 -32.94 -0.02
CA LYS A 152 -1.10 -33.16 -1.09
C LYS A 152 -2.34 -32.35 -0.86
N ALA A 153 -2.88 -32.35 0.36
CA ALA A 153 -4.03 -31.50 0.71
C ALA A 153 -3.77 -30.00 0.45
N ALA A 154 -2.58 -29.49 0.82
CA ALA A 154 -2.21 -28.11 0.58
C ALA A 154 -2.10 -27.76 -0.93
N LEU A 155 -1.54 -28.67 -1.74
CA LEU A 155 -1.42 -28.50 -3.20
C LEU A 155 -2.77 -28.60 -3.91
N ASP A 156 -3.72 -29.37 -3.35
CA ASP A 156 -5.07 -29.57 -3.89
C ASP A 156 -6.10 -28.54 -3.36
N ALA A 157 -5.65 -27.58 -2.51
CA ALA A 157 -6.54 -26.56 -1.94
C ALA A 157 -7.35 -25.84 -3.01
N ASP A 158 -8.64 -25.69 -2.74
CA ASP A 158 -9.64 -25.19 -3.69
C ASP A 158 -10.53 -24.12 -3.01
N GLN A 159 -10.50 -22.92 -3.56
CA GLN A 159 -11.25 -21.77 -3.05
C GLN A 159 -12.76 -21.99 -2.97
N ASP A 160 -13.32 -22.87 -3.82
CA ASP A 160 -14.75 -23.14 -3.89
C ASP A 160 -15.21 -24.18 -2.86
N LYS A 161 -14.26 -24.90 -2.24
CA LYS A 161 -14.54 -25.98 -1.30
C LYS A 161 -14.10 -25.67 0.13
N GLU A 162 -13.15 -24.76 0.31
CA GLU A 162 -12.49 -24.50 1.57
C GLU A 162 -12.54 -23.01 1.91
N ASN A 163 -12.61 -22.71 3.20
CA ASN A 163 -12.51 -21.34 3.67
C ASN A 163 -11.05 -20.94 3.90
N PRO A 164 -10.66 -19.70 3.61
CA PRO A 164 -9.35 -19.19 3.95
C PRO A 164 -9.16 -19.12 5.47
N VAL A 165 -7.92 -19.30 5.92
CA VAL A 165 -7.55 -19.11 7.31
C VAL A 165 -6.94 -17.73 7.48
N PHE A 166 -7.55 -16.88 8.31
CA PHE A 166 -7.04 -15.56 8.63
C PHE A 166 -6.57 -15.46 10.09
N PHE A 167 -5.58 -14.61 10.30
CA PHE A 167 -5.14 -14.18 11.61
C PHE A 167 -4.97 -12.65 11.64
N ALA A 168 -5.02 -12.08 12.84
CA ALA A 168 -4.76 -10.65 13.02
C ALA A 168 -3.34 -10.41 13.52
N LYS A 169 -2.71 -9.35 13.01
CA LYS A 169 -1.51 -8.74 13.60
C LYS A 169 -1.94 -7.48 14.36
N SER A 170 -1.33 -7.21 15.51
CA SER A 170 -1.63 -5.99 16.26
C SER A 170 -1.16 -4.75 15.49
N PRO A 171 -2.06 -3.89 14.96
CA PRO A 171 -1.62 -2.80 14.10
C PRO A 171 -0.69 -1.82 14.81
N ARG A 172 -1.02 -1.49 16.06
CA ARG A 172 -0.25 -0.52 16.86
C ARG A 172 1.15 -0.99 17.18
N SER A 173 1.31 -2.28 17.46
CA SER A 173 2.61 -2.82 17.87
C SER A 173 3.45 -3.31 16.68
N CYS A 174 2.80 -3.79 15.62
CA CYS A 174 3.50 -4.48 14.53
C CYS A 174 3.97 -3.56 13.42
N ILE A 175 3.20 -2.51 13.06
CA ILE A 175 3.54 -1.66 11.92
C ILE A 175 4.77 -0.81 12.20
N ILE A 176 5.74 -0.88 11.28
CA ILE A 176 6.92 -0.03 11.23
C ILE A 176 7.08 0.58 9.83
N ASP A 177 7.89 1.64 9.79
CA ASP A 177 8.15 2.40 8.59
C ASP A 177 9.13 1.67 7.64
N PRO A 178 9.10 1.95 6.34
CA PRO A 178 10.16 1.54 5.43
C PRO A 178 11.54 2.00 5.97
N ASN A 179 12.53 1.10 5.89
CA ASN A 179 13.88 1.26 6.44
C ASN A 179 13.98 1.30 7.99
N GLU A 180 12.88 1.28 8.73
CA GLU A 180 12.93 1.08 10.17
C GLU A 180 13.39 -0.37 10.46
N PRO A 181 14.39 -0.58 11.37
CA PRO A 181 14.89 -1.92 11.62
C PRO A 181 13.91 -2.76 12.44
N TYR A 182 13.75 -4.02 12.04
CA TYR A 182 13.17 -5.04 12.89
C TYR A 182 14.21 -5.51 13.92
N VAL A 183 13.87 -5.43 15.20
CA VAL A 183 14.74 -5.89 16.31
C VAL A 183 14.47 -7.35 16.60
N MET A 184 15.41 -8.21 16.24
CA MET A 184 15.28 -9.65 16.35
C MET A 184 15.38 -10.12 17.80
N PRO A 185 14.40 -10.86 18.34
CA PRO A 185 14.52 -11.48 19.65
C PRO A 185 15.64 -12.51 19.69
N PRO A 186 16.44 -12.60 20.78
CA PRO A 186 17.56 -13.52 20.85
C PRO A 186 17.13 -14.97 20.69
N GLY A 187 17.89 -15.73 19.91
CA GLY A 187 17.70 -17.18 19.72
C GLY A 187 16.42 -17.58 18.98
N ARG A 188 15.73 -16.62 18.34
CA ARG A 188 14.52 -16.92 17.55
C ARG A 188 14.86 -17.12 16.08
N ASN A 189 14.11 -18.02 15.44
CA ASN A 189 14.17 -18.29 14.02
C ASN A 189 13.21 -17.34 13.28
N ILE A 190 13.73 -16.22 12.81
CA ILE A 190 12.93 -15.21 12.09
C ILE A 190 13.01 -15.48 10.59
N ASP A 191 11.84 -15.48 9.96
CA ASP A 191 11.65 -15.81 8.55
C ASP A 191 11.12 -14.61 7.76
N TRP A 192 11.28 -14.66 6.45
CA TRP A 192 10.79 -13.65 5.50
C TRP A 192 9.51 -14.12 4.83
N GLU A 193 8.56 -13.23 4.66
CA GLU A 193 7.33 -13.40 3.89
C GLU A 193 6.95 -12.07 3.23
N GLY A 194 7.30 -11.92 1.95
CA GLY A 194 6.91 -10.75 1.15
C GLY A 194 5.50 -10.91 0.62
N GLU A 195 4.64 -9.91 0.82
CA GLU A 195 3.21 -9.97 0.50
C GLU A 195 2.69 -8.71 -0.17
N LEU A 196 1.67 -8.84 -1.01
CA LEU A 196 0.84 -7.72 -1.41
C LEU A 196 -0.08 -7.34 -0.25
N ALA A 197 -0.17 -6.05 0.05
CA ALA A 197 -1.15 -5.49 0.99
C ALA A 197 -2.31 -4.89 0.21
N ILE A 198 -3.53 -5.30 0.52
CA ILE A 198 -4.77 -4.74 -0.02
C ILE A 198 -5.31 -3.75 1.01
N VAL A 199 -5.57 -2.51 0.60
CA VAL A 199 -6.12 -1.45 1.45
C VAL A 199 -7.59 -1.29 1.15
N ILE A 200 -8.44 -1.34 2.17
CA ILE A 200 -9.90 -1.14 2.05
C ILE A 200 -10.22 0.35 1.91
N GLY A 201 -11.15 0.69 1.03
CA GLY A 201 -11.53 2.07 0.71
C GLY A 201 -12.92 2.48 1.20
N LYS A 202 -13.81 1.51 1.41
CA LYS A 202 -15.21 1.77 1.80
C LYS A 202 -15.64 0.80 2.90
N PRO A 203 -16.59 1.19 3.79
CA PRO A 203 -17.14 0.26 4.76
C PRO A 203 -17.73 -0.97 4.07
N ALA A 204 -17.25 -2.16 4.41
CA ALA A 204 -17.63 -3.42 3.76
C ALA A 204 -18.16 -4.42 4.79
N LEU A 205 -19.45 -4.78 4.66
CA LEU A 205 -20.14 -5.80 5.47
C LEU A 205 -20.98 -6.65 4.53
N ASN A 206 -20.82 -7.98 4.60
CA ASN A 206 -21.53 -8.96 3.76
C ASN A 206 -21.42 -8.66 2.25
N VAL A 207 -20.23 -8.30 1.80
CA VAL A 207 -19.93 -7.98 0.40
C VAL A 207 -19.94 -9.27 -0.44
N THR A 208 -20.43 -9.17 -1.69
CA THR A 208 -20.36 -10.27 -2.67
C THR A 208 -19.05 -10.22 -3.44
N GLU A 209 -18.62 -11.35 -4.01
CA GLU A 209 -17.43 -11.38 -4.87
C GLU A 209 -17.55 -10.45 -6.07
N ALA A 210 -18.72 -10.34 -6.66
CA ALA A 210 -18.97 -9.48 -7.81
C ALA A 210 -18.75 -7.99 -7.53
N THR A 211 -18.88 -7.56 -6.26
CA THR A 211 -18.72 -6.15 -5.84
C THR A 211 -17.51 -5.91 -4.97
N ALA A 212 -16.76 -6.94 -4.62
CA ALA A 212 -15.65 -6.85 -3.67
C ALA A 212 -14.59 -5.81 -4.06
N HIS A 213 -14.23 -5.74 -5.34
CA HIS A 213 -13.27 -4.77 -5.85
C HIS A 213 -13.70 -3.31 -5.65
N ASP A 214 -15.00 -3.02 -5.60
CA ASP A 214 -15.50 -1.65 -5.37
C ASP A 214 -15.11 -1.12 -3.99
N TYR A 215 -14.89 -2.01 -3.03
CA TYR A 215 -14.50 -1.70 -1.65
C TYR A 215 -12.99 -1.59 -1.44
N VAL A 216 -12.18 -1.98 -2.41
CA VAL A 216 -10.73 -1.82 -2.37
C VAL A 216 -10.36 -0.38 -2.71
N PHE A 217 -9.42 0.20 -1.99
CA PHE A 217 -8.81 1.49 -2.27
C PHE A 217 -7.59 1.36 -3.18
N GLY A 218 -6.70 0.42 -2.86
CA GLY A 218 -5.45 0.23 -3.59
C GLY A 218 -4.52 -0.77 -2.92
N TYR A 219 -3.26 -0.75 -3.34
CA TYR A 219 -2.29 -1.79 -3.03
C TYR A 219 -0.98 -1.22 -2.52
N SER A 220 -0.34 -1.95 -1.62
CA SER A 220 0.95 -1.63 -1.04
C SER A 220 1.77 -2.91 -0.82
N ILE A 221 2.90 -2.82 -0.12
CA ILE A 221 3.73 -3.96 0.26
C ILE A 221 3.65 -4.17 1.76
N MET A 222 3.50 -5.42 2.18
CA MET A 222 3.61 -5.87 3.57
C MET A 222 4.73 -6.91 3.70
N TYR A 223 5.49 -6.79 4.76
CA TYR A 223 6.36 -7.87 5.20
C TYR A 223 5.75 -8.53 6.43
N ASP A 224 5.24 -9.75 6.26
CA ASP A 224 4.72 -10.55 7.38
C ASP A 224 5.88 -11.26 8.09
N VAL A 225 6.60 -10.50 8.93
CA VAL A 225 7.71 -11.06 9.73
C VAL A 225 7.21 -12.21 10.57
N SER A 226 7.84 -13.38 10.38
CA SER A 226 7.38 -14.64 10.95
C SER A 226 8.41 -15.22 11.92
N ASP A 227 8.02 -15.40 13.17
CA ASP A 227 8.80 -16.13 14.17
C ASP A 227 8.42 -17.61 14.10
N ARG A 228 9.36 -18.44 13.68
CA ARG A 228 9.19 -19.91 13.54
C ARG A 228 9.58 -20.69 14.78
N GLY A 229 9.82 -20.03 15.90
CA GLY A 229 10.29 -20.71 17.12
C GLY A 229 11.79 -20.49 17.35
N GLY A 230 12.43 -21.50 17.92
CA GLY A 230 13.84 -21.42 18.33
C GLY A 230 13.99 -21.59 19.83
N SER A 231 15.02 -20.98 20.43
CA SER A 231 15.25 -21.04 21.87
C SER A 231 14.20 -20.23 22.66
N GLY A 232 13.99 -20.58 23.90
CA GLY A 232 13.05 -19.91 24.80
C GLY A 232 11.63 -20.51 24.73
N ARG A 233 10.60 -19.64 24.95
CA ARG A 233 9.22 -20.10 25.06
C ARG A 233 8.72 -20.68 23.72
N PRO A 234 8.17 -21.91 23.71
CA PRO A 234 7.59 -22.51 22.49
C PRO A 234 6.46 -21.65 21.90
N LEU A 235 6.30 -21.71 20.57
CA LEU A 235 5.16 -21.08 19.89
C LEU A 235 3.86 -21.90 20.01
N THR A 236 3.98 -23.18 20.38
CA THR A 236 2.83 -24.06 20.58
C THR A 236 2.15 -23.76 21.92
N GLY A 237 0.82 -23.77 21.89
CA GLY A 237 0.00 -23.63 23.09
C GLY A 237 -0.47 -24.99 23.65
N MET A 238 -1.48 -24.94 24.49
CA MET A 238 -2.16 -26.13 25.04
C MET A 238 -2.90 -26.94 23.96
N PHE A 239 -3.38 -26.24 22.91
CA PHE A 239 -4.06 -26.89 21.79
C PHE A 239 -3.07 -27.21 20.67
N PRO A 240 -3.31 -28.27 19.87
CA PRO A 240 -2.51 -28.59 18.71
C PRO A 240 -2.50 -27.44 17.69
N GLY A 241 -1.34 -27.26 17.03
CA GLY A 241 -1.16 -26.26 15.98
C GLY A 241 -0.34 -25.04 16.42
N PRO A 242 -0.01 -24.16 15.45
CA PRO A 242 0.79 -22.96 15.72
C PRO A 242 -0.02 -21.91 16.47
N ASN A 243 0.62 -21.24 17.42
CA ASN A 243 0.07 -20.04 18.02
C ASN A 243 0.39 -18.84 17.10
N TRP A 244 -0.53 -18.54 16.18
CA TRP A 244 -0.36 -17.48 15.19
C TRP A 244 -0.08 -16.12 15.82
N PHE A 245 -0.75 -15.77 16.91
CA PHE A 245 -0.50 -14.49 17.59
C PHE A 245 0.95 -14.40 18.07
N SER A 246 1.48 -15.44 18.72
CA SER A 246 2.87 -15.47 19.20
C SER A 246 3.90 -15.46 18.07
N GLY A 247 3.59 -16.07 16.93
CA GLY A 247 4.49 -16.16 15.78
C GLY A 247 4.46 -14.96 14.85
N LYS A 248 3.34 -14.23 14.82
CA LYS A 248 3.08 -13.20 13.79
C LYS A 248 2.86 -11.78 14.34
N SER A 249 2.52 -11.63 15.66
CA SER A 249 2.19 -10.35 16.27
C SER A 249 3.24 -9.83 17.25
N ARG A 250 4.53 -10.11 16.98
CA ARG A 250 5.61 -9.47 17.75
C ARG A 250 5.70 -7.99 17.41
N ASP A 251 6.22 -7.21 18.34
CA ASP A 251 6.49 -5.80 18.09
C ASP A 251 7.31 -5.62 16.83
N LYS A 252 6.91 -4.69 15.99
CA LYS A 252 7.57 -4.33 14.71
C LYS A 252 7.52 -5.41 13.62
N ALA A 253 6.68 -6.43 13.76
CA ALA A 253 6.61 -7.57 12.84
C ALA A 253 5.75 -7.35 11.58
N ALA A 254 5.45 -6.09 11.22
CA ALA A 254 4.73 -5.72 10.00
C ALA A 254 5.29 -4.44 9.36
N PRO A 255 6.51 -4.46 8.80
CA PRO A 255 6.96 -3.39 7.91
C PRO A 255 5.97 -3.18 6.78
N PHE A 256 5.55 -1.91 6.52
CA PHE A 256 4.46 -1.59 5.61
C PHE A 256 4.78 -0.38 4.72
N GLY A 257 4.49 -0.47 3.43
CA GLY A 257 4.72 0.58 2.45
C GLY A 257 5.60 0.12 1.28
N PRO A 258 6.32 1.03 0.59
CA PRO A 258 6.51 2.45 0.87
C PRO A 258 5.34 3.34 0.43
N PHE A 259 4.56 2.90 -0.56
CA PHE A 259 3.50 3.67 -1.21
C PHE A 259 2.20 2.87 -1.28
N ILE A 260 1.08 3.58 -1.45
CA ILE A 260 -0.17 2.97 -1.92
C ILE A 260 -0.37 3.38 -3.39
N VAL A 261 -0.62 2.39 -4.24
CA VAL A 261 -1.11 2.60 -5.61
C VAL A 261 -2.62 2.52 -5.57
N PRO A 262 -3.35 3.60 -5.89
CA PRO A 262 -4.80 3.54 -6.04
C PRO A 262 -5.21 2.49 -7.07
N LYS A 263 -6.33 1.81 -6.83
CA LYS A 263 -6.75 0.66 -7.65
C LYS A 263 -6.95 0.98 -9.14
N GLU A 264 -7.34 2.21 -9.47
CA GLU A 264 -7.50 2.67 -10.86
C GLU A 264 -6.20 2.73 -11.66
N PHE A 265 -5.04 2.65 -10.98
CA PHE A 265 -3.72 2.60 -11.60
C PHE A 265 -3.04 1.23 -11.44
N ALA A 266 -3.79 0.24 -10.96
CA ALA A 266 -3.32 -1.11 -10.74
C ALA A 266 -3.96 -2.09 -11.76
N PRO A 267 -3.36 -3.27 -11.99
CA PRO A 267 -4.00 -4.33 -12.76
C PRO A 267 -5.30 -4.80 -12.12
N ASN A 268 -6.34 -5.06 -12.94
CA ASN A 268 -7.60 -5.66 -12.49
C ASN A 268 -7.99 -6.83 -13.44
N PRO A 269 -8.04 -8.10 -12.96
CA PRO A 269 -7.75 -8.52 -11.59
C PRO A 269 -6.27 -8.32 -11.20
N PRO A 270 -5.96 -8.24 -9.89
CA PRO A 270 -4.59 -8.08 -9.44
C PRO A 270 -3.66 -9.21 -9.91
N HIS A 271 -2.56 -8.85 -10.60
CA HIS A 271 -1.52 -9.78 -11.03
C HIS A 271 -0.14 -9.12 -10.85
N PHE A 272 0.25 -8.95 -9.61
CA PHE A 272 1.52 -8.33 -9.24
C PHE A 272 2.64 -9.36 -9.12
N HIS A 273 3.78 -9.05 -9.70
CA HIS A 273 5.02 -9.80 -9.49
C HIS A 273 5.66 -9.38 -8.17
N ILE A 274 5.94 -10.35 -7.29
CA ILE A 274 6.50 -10.15 -5.95
C ILE A 274 7.85 -10.84 -5.89
N VAL A 275 8.90 -10.08 -5.58
CA VAL A 275 10.26 -10.59 -5.40
C VAL A 275 10.77 -10.24 -4.01
N THR A 276 11.08 -11.25 -3.19
CA THR A 276 11.72 -11.06 -1.89
C THR A 276 13.19 -11.44 -1.97
N LYS A 277 14.06 -10.54 -1.50
CA LYS A 277 15.52 -10.75 -1.44
C LYS A 277 16.03 -10.62 -0.02
N VAL A 278 17.02 -11.43 0.33
CA VAL A 278 17.82 -11.29 1.55
C VAL A 278 19.25 -10.99 1.13
N ASN A 279 19.78 -9.84 1.54
CA ASN A 279 21.12 -9.36 1.15
C ASN A 279 21.33 -9.35 -0.38
N GLY A 280 20.31 -8.98 -1.14
CA GLY A 280 20.32 -8.96 -2.60
C GLY A 280 20.10 -10.33 -3.28
N THR A 281 20.10 -11.43 -2.52
CA THR A 281 19.83 -12.77 -3.07
C THR A 281 18.32 -13.03 -3.10
N VAL A 282 17.77 -13.38 -4.25
CA VAL A 282 16.36 -13.73 -4.41
C VAL A 282 16.02 -14.97 -3.57
N LYS A 283 15.00 -14.85 -2.74
CA LYS A 283 14.47 -15.91 -1.88
C LYS A 283 13.06 -16.34 -2.30
N GLN A 284 12.23 -15.40 -2.70
CA GLN A 284 10.88 -15.65 -3.22
C GLN A 284 10.74 -14.91 -4.55
N ASP A 285 10.04 -15.54 -5.50
CA ASP A 285 9.74 -15.02 -6.81
C ASP A 285 8.37 -15.55 -7.24
N GLY A 286 7.33 -14.75 -7.05
CA GLY A 286 5.95 -15.19 -7.21
C GLY A 286 5.05 -14.13 -7.85
N ASN A 287 3.81 -14.52 -8.11
CA ASN A 287 2.81 -13.64 -8.69
C ASN A 287 1.46 -13.84 -8.03
N THR A 288 0.74 -12.75 -7.75
CA THR A 288 -0.60 -12.80 -7.13
C THR A 288 -1.65 -13.52 -7.98
N ALA A 289 -1.41 -13.71 -9.27
CA ALA A 289 -2.22 -14.57 -10.12
C ALA A 289 -2.26 -16.04 -9.64
N ASN A 290 -1.31 -16.44 -8.79
CA ASN A 290 -1.21 -17.80 -8.23
C ASN A 290 -1.87 -17.95 -6.84
N TRP A 291 -2.63 -16.95 -6.37
CA TRP A 291 -3.41 -17.06 -5.14
C TRP A 291 -4.40 -18.24 -5.19
N ILE A 292 -4.59 -18.89 -4.06
CA ILE A 292 -5.68 -19.85 -3.86
C ILE A 292 -7.01 -19.07 -3.74
N TRP A 293 -7.06 -18.15 -2.79
CA TRP A 293 -8.20 -17.23 -2.59
C TRP A 293 -7.82 -15.86 -3.12
N ASN A 294 -8.45 -15.43 -4.21
CA ASN A 294 -8.20 -14.13 -4.82
C ASN A 294 -8.75 -12.96 -3.98
N GLU A 295 -8.52 -11.73 -4.43
CA GLU A 295 -8.99 -10.52 -3.74
C GLU A 295 -10.49 -10.56 -3.41
N ALA A 296 -11.32 -10.97 -4.35
CA ALA A 296 -12.77 -10.98 -4.17
C ALA A 296 -13.19 -11.97 -3.08
N HIS A 297 -12.57 -13.16 -3.04
CA HIS A 297 -12.79 -14.16 -1.99
C HIS A 297 -12.34 -13.65 -0.62
N MET A 298 -11.17 -13.01 -0.54
CA MET A 298 -10.65 -12.47 0.72
C MET A 298 -11.58 -11.39 1.30
N VAL A 299 -11.99 -10.42 0.48
CA VAL A 299 -12.87 -9.33 0.92
C VAL A 299 -14.26 -9.86 1.28
N ARG A 300 -14.85 -10.76 0.45
CA ARG A 300 -16.13 -11.40 0.76
C ARG A 300 -16.07 -12.14 2.09
N TYR A 301 -15.07 -12.99 2.28
CA TYR A 301 -14.94 -13.81 3.48
C TYR A 301 -14.81 -12.94 4.74
N LEU A 302 -13.87 -12.01 4.75
CA LEU A 302 -13.65 -11.14 5.90
C LEU A 302 -14.87 -10.27 6.20
N SER A 303 -15.51 -9.69 5.18
CA SER A 303 -16.70 -8.85 5.37
C SER A 303 -17.93 -9.63 5.85
N SER A 304 -17.95 -10.96 5.72
CA SER A 304 -19.00 -11.82 6.29
C SER A 304 -18.83 -12.04 7.80
N ILE A 305 -17.64 -11.76 8.35
CA ILE A 305 -17.31 -11.98 9.77
C ILE A 305 -17.35 -10.66 10.53
N LEU A 306 -16.80 -9.58 9.95
CA LEU A 306 -16.69 -8.26 10.57
C LEU A 306 -16.84 -7.16 9.53
N THR A 307 -17.22 -5.96 9.97
CA THR A 307 -17.18 -4.79 9.10
C THR A 307 -15.72 -4.38 8.86
N LEU A 308 -15.30 -4.36 7.59
CA LEU A 308 -14.05 -3.74 7.20
C LEU A 308 -14.27 -2.23 7.05
N TYR A 309 -13.29 -1.42 7.41
CA TYR A 309 -13.35 0.04 7.35
C TYR A 309 -12.29 0.62 6.42
N PRO A 310 -12.49 1.84 5.88
CA PRO A 310 -11.48 2.54 5.11
C PRO A 310 -10.14 2.58 5.84
N GLY A 311 -9.07 2.20 5.14
CA GLY A 311 -7.73 2.12 5.71
C GLY A 311 -7.39 0.80 6.40
N ASP A 312 -8.34 -0.15 6.55
CA ASP A 312 -8.00 -1.52 6.96
C ASP A 312 -7.10 -2.19 5.93
N VAL A 313 -6.21 -3.05 6.41
CA VAL A 313 -5.19 -3.69 5.58
C VAL A 313 -5.34 -5.21 5.64
N ILE A 314 -5.39 -5.83 4.45
CA ILE A 314 -5.37 -7.28 4.27
C ILE A 314 -4.00 -7.64 3.68
N SER A 315 -3.20 -8.42 4.39
CA SER A 315 -1.96 -9.02 3.92
C SER A 315 -2.29 -10.33 3.23
N SER A 316 -1.94 -10.44 1.94
CA SER A 316 -2.56 -11.39 1.01
C SER A 316 -1.93 -12.78 0.96
N GLY A 317 -0.99 -13.05 1.87
CA GLY A 317 -0.19 -14.28 1.86
C GLY A 317 1.05 -14.16 0.97
N THR A 318 2.03 -15.00 1.26
CA THR A 318 3.35 -15.01 0.63
C THR A 318 3.51 -16.14 -0.38
N PRO A 319 4.25 -15.96 -1.49
CA PRO A 319 4.63 -17.07 -2.38
C PRO A 319 5.62 -18.02 -1.71
N ASP A 320 5.92 -19.14 -2.36
CA ASP A 320 6.90 -20.11 -1.91
C ASP A 320 8.33 -19.55 -1.86
N GLY A 321 9.22 -20.26 -1.16
CA GLY A 321 10.61 -19.89 -0.96
C GLY A 321 10.91 -19.27 0.41
N VAL A 322 10.00 -19.42 1.38
CA VAL A 322 10.25 -18.99 2.77
C VAL A 322 11.38 -19.82 3.41
N GLY A 323 12.04 -19.24 4.40
CA GLY A 323 13.20 -19.86 5.05
C GLY A 323 12.88 -21.19 5.73
N ALA A 324 11.72 -21.28 6.38
CA ALA A 324 11.28 -22.50 7.06
C ALA A 324 11.00 -23.68 6.08
N GLY A 325 10.60 -23.38 4.83
CA GLY A 325 10.36 -24.37 3.77
C GLY A 325 11.64 -24.92 3.13
N ARG A 326 12.79 -24.26 3.32
CA ARG A 326 14.07 -24.64 2.72
C ARG A 326 14.65 -25.91 3.35
N LYS A 327 15.51 -26.57 2.61
CA LYS A 327 16.20 -27.81 3.07
C LYS A 327 17.70 -27.67 2.88
N PRO A 328 18.49 -27.45 3.94
CA PRO A 328 18.05 -27.22 5.33
C PRO A 328 17.29 -25.88 5.48
N PRO A 329 16.49 -25.72 6.54
CA PRO A 329 15.84 -24.42 6.85
C PRO A 329 16.86 -23.30 6.99
N GLU A 330 16.48 -22.10 6.49
CA GLU A 330 17.30 -20.89 6.52
C GLU A 330 16.55 -19.79 7.25
N PHE A 331 17.20 -19.07 8.18
CA PHE A 331 16.59 -18.00 8.95
C PHE A 331 17.48 -16.76 8.96
N LEU A 332 16.82 -15.62 9.15
CA LEU A 332 17.47 -14.32 9.21
C LEU A 332 18.44 -14.19 10.40
N LYS A 333 19.44 -13.36 10.22
CA LYS A 333 20.45 -13.02 11.23
C LYS A 333 20.51 -11.50 11.41
N PRO A 334 20.93 -11.02 12.59
CA PRO A 334 21.25 -9.61 12.74
C PRO A 334 22.30 -9.15 11.71
N GLY A 335 22.02 -8.02 11.05
CA GLY A 335 22.81 -7.50 9.96
C GLY A 335 22.24 -7.80 8.58
N ASP A 336 21.34 -8.78 8.44
CA ASP A 336 20.64 -9.03 7.19
C ASP A 336 19.72 -7.87 6.79
N VAL A 337 19.45 -7.77 5.51
CA VAL A 337 18.51 -6.81 4.95
C VAL A 337 17.50 -7.56 4.05
N VAL A 338 16.24 -7.48 4.40
CA VAL A 338 15.15 -7.98 3.57
C VAL A 338 14.67 -6.84 2.67
N THR A 339 14.51 -7.10 1.37
CA THR A 339 13.86 -6.22 0.41
C THR A 339 12.75 -6.97 -0.29
N ILE A 340 11.58 -6.35 -0.37
CA ILE A 340 10.41 -6.86 -1.08
C ILE A 340 10.08 -5.88 -2.18
N GLU A 341 10.17 -6.34 -3.42
CA GLU A 341 9.87 -5.55 -4.61
C GLU A 341 8.54 -6.01 -5.20
N ILE A 342 7.64 -5.08 -5.44
CA ILE A 342 6.40 -5.32 -6.19
C ILE A 342 6.34 -4.32 -7.35
N GLU A 343 6.24 -4.87 -8.56
CA GLU A 343 6.17 -4.08 -9.78
C GLU A 343 5.03 -3.05 -9.71
N GLY A 344 5.30 -1.83 -10.14
CA GLY A 344 4.33 -0.73 -10.07
C GLY A 344 4.19 -0.07 -8.70
N ILE A 345 4.51 -0.76 -7.59
CA ILE A 345 4.41 -0.21 -6.23
C ILE A 345 5.76 0.36 -5.77
N GLY A 346 6.81 -0.46 -5.73
CA GLY A 346 8.15 -0.05 -5.29
C GLY A 346 8.87 -1.12 -4.51
N THR A 347 9.75 -0.69 -3.60
CA THR A 347 10.57 -1.58 -2.77
C THR A 347 10.41 -1.24 -1.29
N LEU A 348 9.99 -2.22 -0.51
CA LEU A 348 10.00 -2.17 0.95
C LEU A 348 11.32 -2.77 1.46
N ARG A 349 12.08 -2.01 2.22
CA ARG A 349 13.37 -2.43 2.78
C ARG A 349 13.29 -2.50 4.29
N THR A 350 13.75 -3.60 4.89
CA THR A 350 13.75 -3.83 6.34
C THR A 350 15.09 -4.39 6.80
N PRO A 351 15.92 -3.59 7.51
CA PRO A 351 17.15 -4.09 8.14
C PRO A 351 16.83 -4.95 9.38
N MET A 352 17.61 -6.02 9.59
CA MET A 352 17.53 -6.88 10.78
C MET A 352 18.56 -6.42 11.80
N LYS A 353 18.13 -6.14 13.04
CA LYS A 353 19.01 -5.70 14.14
C LYS A 353 18.99 -6.70 15.30
N ALA A 354 20.12 -6.88 15.97
CA ALA A 354 20.14 -7.59 17.26
C ALA A 354 19.38 -6.79 18.33
N ALA A 355 18.70 -7.49 19.24
CA ALA A 355 18.30 -6.87 20.50
C ALA A 355 19.56 -6.45 21.27
N GLN A 356 19.50 -5.29 21.91
CA GLN A 356 20.58 -4.78 22.79
C GLN A 356 20.56 -5.48 24.13
#